data_6734cce43efad9478557e8e345b0263e
#
_entry.id   6734cce43efad9478557e8e345b0263e
#
_cell.length_a   1.000
_cell.length_b   1.000
_cell.length_c   1.000
_cell.angle_alpha   90.00
_cell.angle_beta   90.00
_cell.angle_gamma   90.00
#
_symmetry.space_group_name_H-M   'P 1'
#
loop_
_entity.id
_entity.type
_entity.pdbx_description
1 polymer ?
#
loop_
_entity_poly.entity_id
_entity_poly.type
_entity_poly.pdbx_seq_one_letter_code
_entity_poly.pdbx_strand_id
1 'polypeptide(L)'
;MVILIGVLLVAVSGFFYIQKTRNLPTTNTTPQACTQEAKQCSNGSYVGRTGPNCAFAECPTPNVSSSGIKGVVLLGPTCPVERNPPDPQCNDKPYQGNFVLTSPDATRILKTFSSDVSGKFTVRVSPGVYAIRLAPSQSPYPRCNSAGTIQVGAGVYTTASISCDTGIR
;
A
#
# COMPACT_ATOMS: atom_id res chain seq x y z
N MET A 1 30.54 -5.97 -72.08
CA MET A 1 29.80 -7.07 -71.38
C MET A 1 29.79 -6.90 -69.87
N VAL A 2 30.79 -6.36 -69.22
CA VAL A 2 30.84 -6.19 -67.74
C VAL A 2 29.86 -5.15 -67.22
N ILE A 3 29.61 -4.04 -67.93
CA ILE A 3 28.70 -2.96 -67.53
C ILE A 3 27.23 -3.39 -67.51
N LEU A 4 26.80 -4.21 -68.45
CA LEU A 4 25.43 -4.75 -68.55
C LEU A 4 25.10 -5.67 -67.41
N ILE A 5 26.03 -6.47 -66.93
CA ILE A 5 25.85 -7.40 -65.78
C ILE A 5 25.69 -6.59 -64.46
N GLY A 6 26.47 -5.51 -64.31
CA GLY A 6 26.38 -4.66 -63.14
C GLY A 6 25.00 -3.96 -62.96
N VAL A 7 24.43 -3.45 -64.05
CA VAL A 7 23.12 -2.81 -64.04
C VAL A 7 22.00 -3.79 -63.72
N LEU A 8 22.12 -5.06 -64.20
CA LEU A 8 21.14 -6.11 -63.94
C LEU A 8 21.13 -6.56 -62.45
N LEU A 9 22.34 -6.64 -61.85
CA LEU A 9 22.45 -7.00 -60.40
C LEU A 9 21.90 -5.91 -59.48
N VAL A 10 22.10 -4.62 -59.82
CA VAL A 10 21.55 -3.51 -59.04
C VAL A 10 20.02 -3.46 -59.15
N ALA A 11 19.45 -3.75 -60.34
CA ALA A 11 18.00 -3.79 -60.55
C ALA A 11 17.34 -4.95 -59.76
N VAL A 12 17.97 -6.12 -59.70
CA VAL A 12 17.45 -7.27 -58.94
C VAL A 12 17.54 -7.03 -57.44
N SER A 13 18.65 -6.44 -56.95
CA SER A 13 18.77 -6.10 -55.54
C SER A 13 17.76 -5.04 -55.10
N GLY A 14 17.52 -4.03 -55.90
CA GLY A 14 16.53 -3.00 -55.63
C GLY A 14 15.09 -3.56 -55.59
N PHE A 15 14.77 -4.50 -56.48
CA PHE A 15 13.47 -5.13 -56.51
C PHE A 15 13.21 -6.03 -55.27
N PHE A 16 14.22 -6.74 -54.78
CA PHE A 16 14.10 -7.51 -53.54
C PHE A 16 13.99 -6.60 -52.32
N TYR A 17 14.66 -5.47 -52.30
CA TYR A 17 14.57 -4.51 -51.19
C TYR A 17 13.18 -3.85 -51.10
N ILE A 18 12.57 -3.50 -52.24
CA ILE A 18 11.23 -2.94 -52.30
C ILE A 18 10.16 -3.96 -51.92
N GLN A 19 10.34 -5.24 -52.21
CA GLN A 19 9.42 -6.30 -51.81
C GLN A 19 9.43 -6.54 -50.29
N LYS A 20 10.62 -6.42 -49.63
CA LYS A 20 10.75 -6.66 -48.19
C LYS A 20 10.06 -5.59 -47.33
N THR A 21 9.87 -4.39 -47.85
CA THR A 21 9.20 -3.30 -47.13
C THR A 21 7.68 -3.27 -47.30
N ARG A 22 7.12 -4.11 -48.18
CA ARG A 22 5.66 -4.15 -48.44
C ARG A 22 4.88 -5.15 -47.61
N ASN A 23 5.56 -5.99 -46.82
CA ASN A 23 4.91 -6.97 -45.94
C ASN A 23 4.92 -6.48 -44.48
N LEU A 24 4.56 -5.22 -44.20
CA LEU A 24 4.07 -4.87 -42.88
C LEU A 24 2.67 -5.47 -42.74
N PRO A 25 2.44 -6.32 -41.75
CA PRO A 25 1.08 -6.75 -41.43
C PRO A 25 0.31 -5.49 -40.99
N THR A 26 -0.50 -4.93 -41.87
CA THR A 26 -1.55 -4.00 -41.49
C THR A 26 -2.56 -4.79 -40.66
N THR A 27 -2.34 -4.85 -39.36
CA THR A 27 -3.40 -5.22 -38.41
C THR A 27 -4.43 -4.09 -38.47
N ASN A 28 -5.37 -4.18 -39.41
CA ASN A 28 -6.61 -3.41 -39.36
C ASN A 28 -7.41 -3.91 -38.15
N THR A 29 -6.93 -3.55 -36.95
CA THR A 29 -7.73 -3.72 -35.75
C THR A 29 -8.71 -2.56 -35.73
N THR A 30 -9.87 -2.74 -36.35
CA THR A 30 -11.01 -1.86 -36.17
C THR A 30 -11.24 -1.79 -34.65
N PRO A 31 -11.30 -0.61 -34.02
CA PRO A 31 -11.60 -0.52 -32.62
C PRO A 31 -12.94 -1.16 -32.33
N GLN A 32 -12.95 -2.35 -31.76
CA GLN A 32 -14.19 -3.00 -31.36
C GLN A 32 -14.72 -2.29 -30.12
N ALA A 33 -15.92 -1.72 -30.24
CA ALA A 33 -16.61 -1.15 -29.09
C ALA A 33 -17.04 -2.28 -28.16
N CYS A 34 -16.53 -2.29 -26.95
CA CYS A 34 -16.92 -3.25 -25.92
C CYS A 34 -18.19 -2.78 -25.20
N THR A 35 -18.95 -3.75 -24.66
CA THR A 35 -20.11 -3.44 -23.81
C THR A 35 -19.67 -2.66 -22.57
N GLN A 36 -20.55 -1.75 -22.09
CA GLN A 36 -20.26 -0.88 -20.92
C GLN A 36 -20.53 -1.60 -19.59
N GLU A 37 -20.22 -2.89 -19.51
CA GLU A 37 -20.33 -3.63 -18.26
C GLU A 37 -19.18 -3.28 -17.31
N ALA A 38 -19.49 -3.20 -16.01
CA ALA A 38 -18.52 -2.98 -14.96
C ALA A 38 -18.47 -4.20 -14.02
N LYS A 39 -17.25 -4.64 -13.70
CA LYS A 39 -16.97 -5.67 -12.70
C LYS A 39 -16.47 -5.02 -11.43
N GLN A 40 -17.09 -5.33 -10.29
CA GLN A 40 -16.62 -4.87 -9.00
C GLN A 40 -15.41 -5.70 -8.54
N CYS A 41 -14.36 -5.02 -8.12
CA CYS A 41 -13.15 -5.60 -7.53
C CYS A 41 -13.30 -5.78 -6.02
N SER A 42 -12.48 -6.65 -5.42
CA SER A 42 -12.46 -6.90 -3.97
C SER A 42 -12.14 -5.66 -3.12
N ASN A 43 -11.49 -4.65 -3.71
CA ASN A 43 -11.17 -3.37 -3.07
C ASN A 43 -12.31 -2.33 -3.21
N GLY A 44 -13.45 -2.71 -3.77
CA GLY A 44 -14.61 -1.84 -3.99
C GLY A 44 -14.54 -0.99 -5.27
N SER A 45 -13.43 -0.97 -6.02
CA SER A 45 -13.34 -0.29 -7.32
C SER A 45 -14.07 -1.07 -8.42
N TYR A 46 -14.34 -0.40 -9.56
CA TYR A 46 -14.95 -1.02 -10.72
C TYR A 46 -14.00 -0.98 -11.91
N VAL A 47 -13.96 -2.03 -12.70
CA VAL A 47 -13.22 -2.12 -13.95
C VAL A 47 -14.16 -2.45 -15.10
N GLY A 48 -13.94 -1.80 -16.25
CA GLY A 48 -14.69 -2.04 -17.49
C GLY A 48 -14.00 -3.06 -18.39
N ARG A 49 -14.65 -3.37 -19.51
CA ARG A 49 -14.07 -4.20 -20.57
C ARG A 49 -13.16 -3.36 -21.47
N THR A 50 -12.00 -3.91 -21.82
CA THR A 50 -10.97 -3.22 -22.62
C THR A 50 -10.31 -4.18 -23.61
N GLY A 51 -9.61 -3.59 -24.60
CA GLY A 51 -8.82 -4.30 -25.59
C GLY A 51 -9.63 -5.02 -26.67
N PRO A 52 -8.94 -5.71 -27.58
CA PRO A 52 -9.57 -6.31 -28.76
C PRO A 52 -10.52 -7.46 -28.39
N ASN A 53 -10.33 -8.11 -27.27
CA ASN A 53 -11.14 -9.25 -26.81
C ASN A 53 -12.26 -8.84 -25.84
N CYS A 54 -12.44 -7.56 -25.55
CA CYS A 54 -13.42 -7.06 -24.59
C CYS A 54 -13.38 -7.79 -23.24
N ALA A 55 -12.19 -8.17 -22.78
CA ALA A 55 -11.99 -8.73 -21.45
C ALA A 55 -12.09 -7.62 -20.38
N PHE A 56 -12.52 -7.97 -19.17
CA PHE A 56 -12.43 -7.02 -18.06
C PHE A 56 -10.95 -6.67 -17.77
N ALA A 57 -10.69 -5.41 -17.59
CA ALA A 57 -9.37 -4.97 -17.12
C ALA A 57 -9.03 -5.64 -15.78
N GLU A 58 -7.74 -5.84 -15.52
CA GLU A 58 -7.33 -6.39 -14.24
C GLU A 58 -7.71 -5.44 -13.09
N CYS A 59 -8.22 -6.02 -12.01
CA CYS A 59 -8.52 -5.26 -10.81
C CYS A 59 -7.24 -4.63 -10.26
N PRO A 60 -7.26 -3.34 -9.87
CA PRO A 60 -6.11 -2.73 -9.24
C PRO A 60 -5.70 -3.52 -8.01
N THR A 61 -4.48 -4.01 -7.98
CA THR A 61 -3.91 -4.58 -6.76
C THR A 61 -3.79 -3.47 -5.72
N PRO A 62 -4.25 -3.68 -4.48
CA PRO A 62 -4.07 -2.69 -3.43
C PRO A 62 -2.59 -2.34 -3.33
N ASN A 63 -2.24 -1.09 -3.60
CA ASN A 63 -0.86 -0.65 -3.46
C ASN A 63 -0.54 -0.52 -1.96
N VAL A 64 -0.16 -1.65 -1.34
CA VAL A 64 0.22 -1.73 0.08
C VAL A 64 1.40 -0.82 0.43
N SER A 65 2.17 -0.39 -0.59
CA SER A 65 3.30 0.52 -0.36
C SER A 65 2.87 1.95 -0.04
N SER A 66 1.63 2.34 -0.37
CA SER A 66 1.09 3.68 -0.12
C SER A 66 0.05 3.74 1.00
N SER A 67 -0.30 2.60 1.61
CA SER A 67 -1.28 2.54 2.70
C SER A 67 -0.64 2.07 4.00
N GLY A 68 -1.13 2.54 5.14
CA GLY A 68 -0.60 2.13 6.42
C GLY A 68 -1.14 2.92 7.59
N ILE A 69 -0.52 2.71 8.73
CA ILE A 69 -0.77 3.42 9.99
C ILE A 69 0.53 4.07 10.43
N LYS A 70 0.47 5.32 10.83
CA LYS A 70 1.58 6.05 11.44
C LYS A 70 1.08 6.75 12.70
N GLY A 71 1.97 7.02 13.63
CA GLY A 71 1.54 7.72 14.83
C GLY A 71 2.59 7.83 15.90
N VAL A 72 2.10 8.06 17.10
CA VAL A 72 2.94 8.19 18.29
C VAL A 72 2.43 7.31 19.42
N VAL A 73 3.36 6.86 20.24
CA VAL A 73 3.11 6.12 21.48
C VAL A 73 3.52 6.99 22.65
N LEU A 74 2.63 7.19 23.59
CA LEU A 74 2.85 7.95 24.81
C LEU A 74 2.66 7.05 26.02
N LEU A 75 3.49 7.26 27.03
CA LEU A 75 3.50 6.55 28.30
C LEU A 75 3.11 7.50 29.43
N GLY A 76 2.03 7.19 30.11
CA GLY A 76 1.53 7.95 31.25
C GLY A 76 0.55 7.13 32.10
N PRO A 77 0.11 7.67 33.23
CA PRO A 77 0.64 8.87 33.88
C PRO A 77 2.07 8.69 34.34
N THR A 78 2.87 9.77 34.38
CA THR A 78 4.26 9.73 34.87
C THR A 78 4.39 10.23 36.31
N CYS A 79 3.30 10.73 36.88
CA CYS A 79 3.20 11.16 38.28
C CYS A 79 1.93 10.59 38.92
N PRO A 80 1.93 10.28 40.21
CA PRO A 80 0.79 9.69 40.92
C PRO A 80 -0.36 10.66 41.17
N VAL A 81 -0.10 11.97 41.10
CA VAL A 81 -1.10 13.01 41.32
C VAL A 81 -0.90 14.14 40.33
N GLU A 82 -1.96 14.47 39.62
CA GLU A 82 -1.99 15.70 38.81
C GLU A 82 -2.12 16.94 39.70
N ARG A 83 -1.31 17.95 39.41
CA ARG A 83 -1.33 19.24 40.11
C ARG A 83 -2.09 20.28 39.33
N ASN A 84 -2.59 21.28 40.03
CA ASN A 84 -3.17 22.47 39.41
C ASN A 84 -2.40 23.71 39.85
N PRO A 85 -1.66 24.42 38.97
CA PRO A 85 -1.52 24.15 37.55
C PRO A 85 -0.77 22.85 37.25
N PRO A 86 -0.96 22.25 36.05
CA PRO A 86 -0.26 21.00 35.65
C PRO A 86 1.24 21.16 35.66
N ASP A 87 1.91 20.15 36.20
CA ASP A 87 3.40 20.11 36.23
C ASP A 87 3.91 19.54 34.87
N PRO A 88 4.66 20.30 34.09
CA PRO A 88 5.20 19.83 32.82
C PRO A 88 6.08 18.58 32.93
N GLN A 89 6.66 18.28 34.08
CA GLN A 89 7.46 17.08 34.31
C GLN A 89 6.59 15.80 34.37
N CYS A 90 5.32 15.98 34.68
CA CYS A 90 4.33 14.90 34.75
C CYS A 90 3.64 14.60 33.40
N ASN A 91 3.96 15.34 32.35
CA ASN A 91 3.43 15.08 31.03
C ASN A 91 3.79 13.66 30.54
N ASP A 92 2.90 13.06 29.79
CA ASP A 92 3.15 11.80 29.11
C ASP A 92 4.42 11.85 28.28
N LYS A 93 5.19 10.78 28.29
CA LYS A 93 6.51 10.70 27.63
C LYS A 93 6.44 9.77 26.41
N PRO A 94 7.24 10.05 25.37
CA PRO A 94 7.41 9.11 24.27
C PRO A 94 7.81 7.73 24.78
N TYR A 95 7.21 6.68 24.21
CA TYR A 95 7.50 5.31 24.62
C TYR A 95 8.00 4.47 23.44
N GLN A 96 9.17 3.87 23.62
CA GLN A 96 9.73 2.89 22.70
C GLN A 96 9.31 1.50 23.13
N GLY A 97 8.63 0.77 22.25
CA GLY A 97 8.14 -0.58 22.53
C GLY A 97 7.85 -1.40 21.28
N ASN A 98 7.57 -2.68 21.52
CA ASN A 98 7.15 -3.61 20.46
C ASN A 98 5.64 -3.78 20.49
N PHE A 99 5.02 -3.71 19.33
CA PHE A 99 3.58 -3.73 19.16
C PHE A 99 3.16 -4.81 18.18
N VAL A 100 1.92 -5.24 18.30
CA VAL A 100 1.26 -6.12 17.36
C VAL A 100 0.06 -5.43 16.74
N LEU A 101 -0.02 -5.52 15.43
CA LEU A 101 -1.22 -5.19 14.68
C LEU A 101 -2.08 -6.45 14.60
N THR A 102 -3.35 -6.31 14.93
CA THR A 102 -4.28 -7.45 14.99
C THR A 102 -5.50 -7.21 14.11
N SER A 103 -6.29 -8.27 13.88
CA SER A 103 -7.67 -8.16 13.42
C SER A 103 -8.49 -7.27 14.37
N PRO A 104 -9.64 -6.70 13.92
CA PRO A 104 -10.44 -5.78 14.73
C PRO A 104 -10.92 -6.40 16.05
N ASP A 105 -11.23 -7.69 16.06
CA ASP A 105 -11.61 -8.49 17.24
C ASP A 105 -10.41 -8.89 18.10
N ALA A 106 -9.20 -8.50 17.65
CA ALA A 106 -7.94 -8.74 18.32
C ALA A 106 -7.59 -10.23 18.55
N THR A 107 -8.19 -11.14 17.82
CA THR A 107 -7.95 -12.57 17.93
C THR A 107 -6.72 -13.03 17.15
N ARG A 108 -6.38 -12.35 16.06
CA ARG A 108 -5.29 -12.74 15.15
C ARG A 108 -4.23 -11.65 15.02
N ILE A 109 -2.98 -12.00 15.29
CA ILE A 109 -1.82 -11.13 15.01
C ILE A 109 -1.55 -11.15 13.49
N LEU A 110 -1.51 -9.97 12.88
CA LEU A 110 -1.29 -9.77 11.46
C LEU A 110 0.12 -9.30 11.15
N LYS A 111 0.71 -8.47 12.05
CA LYS A 111 2.04 -7.92 11.87
C LYS A 111 2.62 -7.46 13.21
N THR A 112 3.94 -7.47 13.32
CA THR A 112 4.68 -6.86 14.44
C THR A 112 5.39 -5.59 13.96
N PHE A 113 5.56 -4.61 14.84
CA PHE A 113 6.30 -3.38 14.58
C PHE A 113 6.79 -2.78 15.89
N SER A 114 7.67 -1.79 15.81
CA SER A 114 8.22 -1.08 16.99
C SER A 114 8.04 0.42 16.81
N SER A 115 7.90 1.13 17.93
CA SER A 115 8.09 2.57 17.99
C SER A 115 9.55 2.90 18.24
N ASP A 116 9.98 4.07 17.78
CA ASP A 116 11.32 4.59 18.02
C ASP A 116 11.43 5.29 19.40
N VAL A 117 12.61 5.81 19.72
CA VAL A 117 12.89 6.54 20.98
C VAL A 117 12.05 7.81 21.15
N SER A 118 11.49 8.34 20.06
CA SER A 118 10.55 9.47 20.06
C SER A 118 9.09 9.01 20.15
N GLY A 119 8.84 7.72 20.36
CA GLY A 119 7.52 7.11 20.35
C GLY A 119 6.88 7.00 18.98
N LYS A 120 7.55 7.41 17.90
CA LYS A 120 6.97 7.38 16.55
C LYS A 120 7.01 5.98 15.95
N PHE A 121 5.98 5.66 15.17
CA PHE A 121 5.92 4.42 14.41
C PHE A 121 5.29 4.62 13.04
N THR A 122 5.63 3.72 12.13
CA THR A 122 4.99 3.60 10.82
C THR A 122 4.91 2.14 10.44
N VAL A 123 3.71 1.65 10.12
CA VAL A 123 3.48 0.29 9.69
C VAL A 123 2.68 0.28 8.38
N ARG A 124 3.25 -0.36 7.35
CA ARG A 124 2.57 -0.52 6.05
C ARG A 124 1.63 -1.70 6.12
N VAL A 125 0.38 -1.49 5.73
CA VAL A 125 -0.66 -2.51 5.68
C VAL A 125 -1.63 -2.22 4.54
N SER A 126 -2.34 -3.24 4.08
CA SER A 126 -3.42 -3.09 3.11
C SER A 126 -4.56 -2.25 3.68
N PRO A 127 -5.42 -1.67 2.84
CA PRO A 127 -6.68 -1.09 3.30
C PRO A 127 -7.48 -2.09 4.12
N GLY A 128 -8.07 -1.64 5.23
CA GLY A 128 -8.81 -2.52 6.15
C GLY A 128 -9.00 -1.92 7.53
N VAL A 129 -9.53 -2.71 8.44
CA VAL A 129 -9.75 -2.32 9.84
C VAL A 129 -8.84 -3.14 10.74
N TYR A 130 -8.19 -2.48 11.69
CA TYR A 130 -7.14 -3.04 12.53
C TYR A 130 -7.28 -2.59 13.98
N ALA A 131 -6.66 -3.33 14.90
CA ALA A 131 -6.38 -2.88 16.25
C ALA A 131 -4.89 -3.00 16.55
N ILE A 132 -4.38 -2.19 17.48
CA ILE A 132 -2.98 -2.21 17.91
C ILE A 132 -2.93 -2.49 19.40
N ARG A 133 -2.03 -3.38 19.81
CA ARG A 133 -1.73 -3.69 21.21
C ARG A 133 -0.23 -3.79 21.44
N LEU A 134 0.18 -3.68 22.69
CA LEU A 134 1.55 -4.05 23.08
C LEU A 134 1.79 -5.54 22.77
N ALA A 135 2.99 -5.84 22.28
CA ALA A 135 3.38 -7.24 22.12
C ALA A 135 3.35 -7.98 23.48
N PRO A 136 2.98 -9.26 23.52
CA PRO A 136 2.97 -10.01 24.76
C PRO A 136 4.31 -9.91 25.49
N SER A 137 4.25 -9.59 26.78
CA SER A 137 5.41 -9.52 27.67
C SER A 137 5.09 -10.19 29.00
N GLN A 138 6.12 -10.54 29.77
CA GLN A 138 5.93 -11.11 31.11
C GLN A 138 5.60 -10.03 32.16
N SER A 139 5.83 -8.76 31.84
CA SER A 139 5.49 -7.65 32.72
C SER A 139 4.01 -7.28 32.58
N PRO A 140 3.28 -7.02 33.68
CA PRO A 140 1.89 -6.57 33.65
C PRO A 140 1.76 -5.13 33.14
N TYR A 141 2.85 -4.34 33.16
CA TYR A 141 2.93 -2.95 32.72
C TYR A 141 4.16 -2.70 31.85
N PRO A 142 4.07 -1.68 30.95
CA PRO A 142 2.92 -0.84 30.69
C PRO A 142 1.81 -1.60 29.93
N ARG A 143 0.56 -1.14 30.06
CA ARG A 143 -0.57 -1.61 29.25
C ARG A 143 -0.85 -0.60 28.15
N CYS A 144 -0.61 -0.99 26.90
CA CYS A 144 -0.78 -0.09 25.77
C CYS A 144 -1.94 -0.54 24.89
N ASN A 145 -2.81 0.41 24.54
CA ASN A 145 -3.93 0.18 23.64
C ASN A 145 -4.08 1.32 22.65
N SER A 146 -4.51 1.02 21.44
CA SER A 146 -5.08 2.04 20.55
C SER A 146 -6.48 2.42 21.05
N ALA A 147 -6.90 3.64 20.76
CA ALA A 147 -8.27 4.09 21.04
C ALA A 147 -9.25 3.44 20.05
N GLY A 148 -9.54 2.15 20.24
CA GLY A 148 -10.46 1.39 19.39
C GLY A 148 -9.80 0.85 18.10
N THR A 149 -10.64 0.62 17.09
CA THR A 149 -10.18 0.12 15.78
C THR A 149 -9.74 1.27 14.87
N ILE A 150 -8.76 0.95 14.01
CA ILE A 150 -8.15 1.92 13.08
C ILE A 150 -8.54 1.50 11.67
N GLN A 151 -9.22 2.39 10.94
CA GLN A 151 -9.57 2.17 9.55
C GLN A 151 -8.50 2.75 8.63
N VAL A 152 -7.93 1.92 7.77
CA VAL A 152 -6.92 2.28 6.78
C VAL A 152 -7.56 2.32 5.40
N GLY A 153 -7.51 3.50 4.76
CA GLY A 153 -7.96 3.69 3.38
C GLY A 153 -6.89 3.31 2.36
N ALA A 154 -7.31 3.14 1.10
CA ALA A 154 -6.40 2.88 0.01
C ALA A 154 -5.54 4.11 -0.30
N GLY A 155 -4.23 3.92 -0.46
CA GLY A 155 -3.30 4.99 -0.84
C GLY A 155 -2.99 6.02 0.24
N VAL A 156 -3.40 5.80 1.50
CA VAL A 156 -3.22 6.77 2.59
C VAL A 156 -2.66 6.14 3.86
N TYR A 157 -1.97 6.97 4.64
CA TYR A 157 -1.56 6.61 6.00
C TYR A 157 -2.53 7.22 7.01
N THR A 158 -3.23 6.36 7.75
CA THR A 158 -4.08 6.78 8.87
C THR A 158 -3.21 7.09 10.09
N THR A 159 -3.48 8.22 10.75
CA THR A 159 -2.77 8.58 11.99
C THR A 159 -3.45 7.94 13.19
N ALA A 160 -2.67 7.36 14.09
CA ALA A 160 -3.13 6.75 15.34
C ALA A 160 -2.27 7.20 16.52
N SER A 161 -2.90 7.37 17.69
CA SER A 161 -2.20 7.54 18.97
C SER A 161 -2.38 6.30 19.82
N ILE A 162 -1.29 5.83 20.43
CA ILE A 162 -1.30 4.71 21.36
C ILE A 162 -0.96 5.26 22.73
N SER A 163 -1.83 5.00 23.69
CA SER A 163 -1.60 5.35 25.09
C SER A 163 -1.17 4.12 25.87
N CYS A 164 -0.11 4.25 26.63
CA CYS A 164 0.46 3.22 27.50
C CYS A 164 0.29 3.65 28.94
N ASP A 165 -0.40 2.83 29.75
CA ASP A 165 -0.59 3.04 31.18
C ASP A 165 0.60 2.46 31.96
N THR A 166 1.28 3.30 32.73
CA THR A 166 2.41 2.90 33.60
C THR A 166 1.97 2.07 34.79
N GLY A 167 0.70 2.13 35.19
CA GLY A 167 0.19 1.57 36.45
C GLY A 167 0.43 2.46 37.67
N ILE A 168 1.02 3.64 37.51
CA ILE A 168 1.17 4.63 38.62
C ILE A 168 -0.23 5.14 38.99
N ARG A 169 -0.52 5.12 40.29
CA ARG A 169 -1.79 5.60 40.89
C ARG A 169 -1.45 6.42 42.13
#